data_a4a8f375c5cac78671a5b02a16d8ae55
#
_entry.id   a4a8f375c5cac78671a5b02a16d8ae55
#
_cell.length_a   1.000
_cell.length_b   1.000
_cell.length_c   1.000
_cell.angle_alpha   90.00
_cell.angle_beta   90.00
_cell.angle_gamma   90.00
#
_symmetry.space_group_name_H-M   'P 1'
#
loop_
_entity.id
_entity.type
_entity.pdbx_description
1 polymer ?
#
loop_
_entity_poly.entity_id
_entity_poly.type
_entity_poly.pdbx_seq_one_letter_code
_entity_poly.pdbx_strand_id
1 'polypeptide(L)'
;MNKSIGIIILAAGASTRLGQPKQLLIYKGNSLIFNTVEIAVNSGCSPIIVVLGAYGNLILPEISNLPVKIVENYDWQEGMNTSIRAGINTLQTTQ
;
A
#
# COMPACT_ATOMS: atom_id res chain seq x y z
N MET A 1 -23.42 11.00 12.69
CA MET A 1 -22.00 10.98 13.06
C MET A 1 -21.20 10.17 12.07
N ASN A 2 -20.12 10.71 11.62
CA ASN A 2 -19.29 10.03 10.66
C ASN A 2 -18.27 9.15 11.35
N LYS A 3 -18.17 7.94 10.88
CA LYS A 3 -17.11 7.05 11.32
C LYS A 3 -15.99 7.06 10.30
N SER A 4 -14.78 7.22 10.80
CA SER A 4 -13.61 7.08 9.94
C SER A 4 -13.33 5.61 9.74
N ILE A 5 -13.31 5.17 8.50
CA ILE A 5 -12.94 3.81 8.15
C ILE A 5 -11.59 3.87 7.50
N GLY A 6 -10.58 3.32 8.17
CA GLY A 6 -9.25 3.26 7.60
C GLY A 6 -9.11 2.07 6.67
N ILE A 7 -8.23 2.22 5.68
CA ILE A 7 -7.92 1.15 4.74
C ILE A 7 -6.43 0.87 4.81
N ILE A 8 -6.08 -0.41 4.89
CA ILE A 8 -4.70 -0.86 4.86
C ILE A 8 -4.50 -1.63 3.56
N ILE A 9 -3.56 -1.18 2.76
CA ILE A 9 -3.22 -1.83 1.49
C ILE A 9 -1.86 -2.48 1.67
N LEU A 10 -1.81 -3.80 1.51
CA LEU A 10 -0.57 -4.55 1.67
C LEU A 10 0.12 -4.71 0.33
N ALA A 11 1.24 -4.05 0.17
CA ALA A 11 2.03 -4.09 -1.06
C ALA A 11 3.48 -4.49 -0.76
N ALA A 12 3.67 -5.28 0.30
CA ALA A 12 4.99 -5.62 0.80
C ALA A 12 5.55 -6.93 0.25
N GLY A 13 4.76 -7.69 -0.50
CA GLY A 13 5.19 -9.00 -0.98
C GLY A 13 6.29 -8.92 -2.02
N ALA A 14 7.00 -10.04 -2.19
CA ALA A 14 8.08 -10.16 -3.15
C ALA A 14 7.63 -10.82 -4.46
N SER A 15 6.32 -10.89 -4.69
CA SER A 15 5.74 -11.51 -5.87
C SER A 15 6.15 -10.76 -7.13
N THR A 16 6.71 -11.49 -8.10
CA THR A 16 7.12 -10.88 -9.36
C THR A 16 6.46 -11.60 -10.53
N ARG A 17 6.39 -10.92 -11.66
CA ARG A 17 5.89 -11.49 -12.89
C ARG A 17 6.71 -10.89 -14.03
N LEU A 18 7.26 -11.75 -14.88
CA LEU A 18 8.07 -11.33 -16.01
C LEU A 18 9.22 -10.42 -15.58
N GLY A 19 9.82 -10.71 -14.44
CA GLY A 19 11.00 -9.98 -13.96
C GLY A 19 10.72 -8.67 -13.24
N GLN A 20 9.44 -8.36 -12.98
CA GLN A 20 9.10 -7.15 -12.24
C GLN A 20 7.97 -7.44 -11.25
N PRO A 21 7.85 -6.64 -10.19
CA PRO A 21 6.73 -6.80 -9.24
C PRO A 21 5.40 -6.64 -9.97
N LYS A 22 4.43 -7.53 -9.67
CA LYS A 22 3.13 -7.42 -10.32
C LYS A 22 2.43 -6.10 -10.04
N GLN A 23 2.77 -5.45 -8.92
CA GLN A 23 2.21 -4.14 -8.58
C GLN A 23 2.55 -3.06 -9.60
N LEU A 24 3.64 -3.25 -10.35
CA LEU A 24 4.10 -2.29 -11.34
C LEU A 24 3.60 -2.58 -12.75
N LEU A 25 2.84 -3.66 -12.95
CA LEU A 25 2.26 -3.95 -14.26
C LEU A 25 1.27 -2.84 -14.63
N ILE A 26 1.30 -2.46 -15.90
CA ILE A 26 0.46 -1.36 -16.38
C ILE A 26 -0.90 -1.88 -16.81
N TYR A 27 -1.95 -1.20 -16.36
CA TYR A 27 -3.32 -1.48 -16.75
C TYR A 27 -4.05 -0.16 -16.92
N LYS A 28 -4.60 0.07 -18.08
CA LYS A 28 -5.32 1.31 -18.42
C LYS A 28 -4.46 2.55 -18.17
N GLY A 29 -3.19 2.47 -18.55
CA GLY A 29 -2.28 3.60 -18.51
C GLY A 29 -1.59 3.84 -17.18
N ASN A 30 -1.92 3.09 -16.13
CA ASN A 30 -1.32 3.26 -14.80
C ASN A 30 -0.92 1.92 -14.24
N SER A 31 -0.02 1.94 -13.25
CA SER A 31 0.38 0.71 -12.58
C SER A 31 -0.79 0.14 -11.77
N LEU A 32 -0.76 -1.17 -11.53
CA LEU A 32 -1.80 -1.81 -10.73
C LEU A 32 -1.87 -1.20 -9.33
N ILE A 33 -0.72 -0.91 -8.71
CA ILE A 33 -0.71 -0.31 -7.38
C ILE A 33 -1.36 1.07 -7.40
N PHE A 34 -1.06 1.88 -8.42
CA PHE A 34 -1.69 3.19 -8.54
C PHE A 34 -3.21 3.05 -8.63
N ASN A 35 -3.68 2.15 -9.51
CA ASN A 35 -5.12 1.95 -9.69
C ASN A 35 -5.79 1.50 -8.39
N THR A 36 -5.16 0.58 -7.67
CA THR A 36 -5.70 0.08 -6.41
C THR A 36 -5.81 1.19 -5.37
N VAL A 37 -4.74 1.97 -5.22
CA VAL A 37 -4.71 3.03 -4.22
C VAL A 37 -5.68 4.14 -4.59
N GLU A 38 -5.78 4.47 -5.88
CA GLU A 38 -6.70 5.51 -6.32
C GLU A 38 -8.15 5.13 -6.01
N ILE A 39 -8.51 3.87 -6.20
CA ILE A 39 -9.86 3.41 -5.84
C ILE A 39 -10.11 3.62 -4.35
N ALA A 40 -9.13 3.30 -3.51
CA ALA A 40 -9.26 3.48 -2.07
C ALA A 40 -9.42 4.96 -1.71
N VAL A 41 -8.61 5.82 -2.34
CA VAL A 41 -8.69 7.27 -2.10
C VAL A 41 -10.07 7.79 -2.46
N ASN A 42 -10.62 7.34 -3.60
CA ASN A 42 -11.91 7.81 -4.08
C ASN A 42 -13.10 7.21 -3.33
N SER A 43 -12.85 6.24 -2.45
CA SER A 43 -13.93 5.63 -1.67
C SER A 43 -14.45 6.55 -0.55
N GLY A 44 -13.68 7.57 -0.22
CA GLY A 44 -14.03 8.45 0.91
C GLY A 44 -13.54 7.95 2.25
N CYS A 45 -12.91 6.78 2.31
CA CYS A 45 -12.35 6.26 3.54
C CYS A 45 -11.03 6.95 3.87
N SER A 46 -10.72 7.05 5.15
CA SER A 46 -9.52 7.74 5.63
C SER A 46 -9.23 7.28 7.05
N PRO A 47 -7.98 7.11 7.45
CA PRO A 47 -6.78 7.22 6.62
C PRO A 47 -6.58 6.00 5.72
N ILE A 48 -5.75 6.17 4.70
CA ILE A 48 -5.36 5.06 3.83
C ILE A 48 -3.88 4.81 4.06
N ILE A 49 -3.56 3.60 4.48
CA ILE A 49 -2.20 3.18 4.82
C ILE A 49 -1.73 2.20 3.76
N VAL A 50 -0.59 2.47 3.14
CA VAL A 50 0.01 1.55 2.19
C VAL A 50 1.28 1.00 2.80
N VAL A 51 1.36 -0.32 2.94
CA VAL A 51 2.52 -0.97 3.53
C VAL A 51 3.40 -1.52 2.41
N LEU A 52 4.62 -1.02 2.35
CA LEU A 52 5.61 -1.43 1.35
C LEU A 52 6.63 -2.38 1.97
N GLY A 53 7.30 -3.15 1.12
CA GLY A 53 8.32 -4.09 1.59
C GLY A 53 9.39 -4.32 0.53
N ALA A 54 9.38 -5.51 -0.09
CA ALA A 54 10.45 -5.95 -0.98
C ALA A 54 10.79 -4.97 -2.11
N TYR A 55 9.79 -4.30 -2.66
CA TYR A 55 9.98 -3.39 -3.78
C TYR A 55 9.53 -1.98 -3.46
N GLY A 56 9.67 -1.59 -2.18
CA GLY A 56 9.20 -0.30 -1.72
C GLY A 56 9.74 0.86 -2.52
N ASN A 57 11.04 0.84 -2.83
CA ASN A 57 11.67 1.93 -3.57
C ASN A 57 11.20 2.03 -5.02
N LEU A 58 10.70 0.93 -5.59
CA LEU A 58 10.14 0.94 -6.95
C LEU A 58 8.67 1.31 -6.96
N ILE A 59 7.94 0.98 -5.91
CA ILE A 59 6.50 1.21 -5.82
C ILE A 59 6.20 2.62 -5.34
N LEU A 60 7.00 3.15 -4.43
CA LEU A 60 6.75 4.46 -3.83
C LEU A 60 6.51 5.57 -4.85
N PRO A 61 7.31 5.71 -5.92
CA PRO A 61 7.08 6.79 -6.88
C PRO A 61 5.72 6.72 -7.56
N GLU A 62 5.11 5.53 -7.64
CA GLU A 62 3.81 5.35 -8.30
C GLU A 62 2.68 5.97 -7.52
N ILE A 63 2.83 6.11 -6.20
CA ILE A 63 1.74 6.51 -5.32
C ILE A 63 2.09 7.72 -4.45
N SER A 64 3.29 8.28 -4.60
CA SER A 64 3.75 9.36 -3.71
C SER A 64 2.93 10.63 -3.82
N ASN A 65 2.20 10.82 -4.92
CA ASN A 65 1.36 12.00 -5.12
C ASN A 65 -0.07 11.82 -4.62
N LEU A 66 -0.39 10.64 -4.11
CA LEU A 66 -1.73 10.35 -3.60
C LEU A 66 -1.81 10.66 -2.11
N PRO A 67 -2.98 11.06 -1.59
CA PRO A 67 -3.13 11.40 -0.17
C PRO A 67 -3.22 10.15 0.70
N VAL A 68 -2.12 9.45 0.81
CA VAL A 68 -2.03 8.21 1.58
C VAL A 68 -0.82 8.25 2.50
N LYS A 69 -0.86 7.45 3.55
CA LYS A 69 0.26 7.29 4.46
C LYS A 69 1.03 6.03 4.05
N ILE A 70 2.34 6.18 3.93
CA ILE A 70 3.19 5.08 3.47
C ILE A 70 4.02 4.58 4.63
N VAL A 71 4.04 3.27 4.81
CA VAL A 71 4.81 2.59 5.84
C VAL A 71 5.70 1.57 5.16
N GLU A 72 6.97 1.55 5.50
CA GLU A 72 7.88 0.54 4.99
C GLU A 72 8.05 -0.55 6.03
N ASN A 73 7.81 -1.79 5.62
CA ASN A 73 7.99 -2.94 6.48
C ASN A 73 9.30 -3.63 6.13
N TYR A 74 10.31 -3.43 6.98
CA TYR A 74 11.63 -4.03 6.76
C TYR A 74 11.67 -5.50 7.12
N ASP A 75 10.63 -6.01 7.77
CA ASP A 75 10.52 -7.41 8.18
C ASP A 75 9.64 -8.22 7.24
N TRP A 76 9.43 -7.74 6.03
CA TRP A 76 8.51 -8.38 5.08
C TRP A 76 8.88 -9.84 4.80
N GLN A 77 10.16 -10.21 4.92
CA GLN A 77 10.62 -11.58 4.70
C GLN A 77 10.08 -12.54 5.76
N GLU A 78 9.68 -12.04 6.90
CA GLU A 78 9.15 -12.86 7.99
C GLU A 78 7.67 -13.19 7.82
N GLY A 79 7.07 -12.72 6.75
CA GLY A 79 5.70 -13.08 6.39
C GLY A 79 4.72 -11.93 6.41
N MET A 80 3.53 -12.21 5.88
CA MET A 80 2.48 -11.21 5.75
C MET A 80 2.03 -10.64 7.10
N ASN A 81 2.17 -11.42 8.17
CA ASN A 81 1.77 -10.96 9.51
C ASN A 81 2.53 -9.70 9.93
N THR A 82 3.81 -9.57 9.53
CA THR A 82 4.57 -8.37 9.88
C THR A 82 4.03 -7.15 9.17
N SER A 83 3.59 -7.30 7.92
CA SER A 83 3.00 -6.20 7.16
C SER A 83 1.65 -5.79 7.73
N ILE A 84 0.82 -6.75 8.10
CA ILE A 84 -0.47 -6.46 8.72
C ILE A 84 -0.27 -5.71 10.02
N ARG A 85 0.68 -6.15 10.83
CA ARG A 85 0.99 -5.50 12.11
C ARG A 85 1.47 -4.06 11.90
N ALA A 86 2.35 -3.86 10.92
CA ALA A 86 2.84 -2.50 10.62
C ALA A 86 1.69 -1.58 10.21
N GLY A 87 0.78 -2.08 9.37
CA GLY A 87 -0.39 -1.30 8.94
C GLY A 87 -1.30 -0.96 10.11
N ILE A 88 -1.59 -1.94 10.97
CA ILE A 88 -2.47 -1.73 12.11
C ILE A 88 -1.86 -0.73 13.08
N ASN A 89 -0.57 -0.87 13.39
CA ASN A 89 0.10 0.06 14.29
C ASN A 89 0.06 1.48 13.76
N THR A 90 0.28 1.66 12.48
CA THR A 90 0.22 2.98 11.86
C THR A 90 -1.19 3.54 11.90
N LEU A 91 -2.18 2.70 11.63
CA LEU A 91 -3.57 3.12 11.67
C LEU A 91 -3.97 3.61 13.05
N GLN A 92 -3.56 2.88 14.08
CA GLN A 92 -3.88 3.24 15.46
C GLN A 92 -3.24 4.56 15.86
N THR A 93 -2.02 4.83 15.42
CA THR A 93 -1.33 6.08 15.77
C THR A 93 -1.82 7.27 14.94
N THR A 94 -2.48 7.01 13.82
CA THR A 94 -2.98 8.06 12.94
C THR A 94 -4.37 8.54 13.35
N GLN A 95 -5.13 7.65 13.97
CA GLN A 95 -6.46 8.00 14.49
C GLN A 95 -6.34 8.55 15.93
#